data_681e6ce83acce7476099ac1c409019d7
#
_entry.id   681e6ce83acce7476099ac1c409019d7
#
_cell.length_a   1.000
_cell.length_b   1.000
_cell.length_c   1.000
_cell.angle_alpha   90.00
_cell.angle_beta   90.00
_cell.angle_gamma   90.00
#
_symmetry.space_group_name_H-M   'P 1'
#
loop_
_entity.id
_entity.type
_entity.pdbx_description
1 polymer ?
#
loop_
_entity_poly.entity_id
_entity_poly.type
_entity_poly.pdbx_seq_one_letter_code
_entity_poly.pdbx_strand_id
1 'polypeptide(L)'
;MDIQQVAQANRFGALIDRHPAQSGLYVIGTIVSLILGGILMLFCSVGMPLGNGWTLNGGIYALALSLFFLIAACYFSVMAIAALGINLYLFQHGLIYCSFGKRRIIPYDEITVIWQGQVPSEQHEENPTSEERYVIETADGDRLILGQMFANLQQIGDYLQQEFVHRQLPQVLNAYRWGRSIHFGLFSISRTGLTTTSGILAWTDLKAVTLQNGMFSFMGNTGRSLEWLNVSIANIPNVGLFLALVQHILQSREGAGMVVSDT
;
A
#
# COMPACT_ATOMS: atom_id res chain seq x y z
N MET A 1 -24.41 5.69 13.25
CA MET A 1 -24.19 6.96 12.54
C MET A 1 -23.74 6.60 11.13
N ASP A 2 -24.43 7.09 10.12
CA ASP A 2 -24.13 6.79 8.72
C ASP A 2 -22.77 7.42 8.33
N ILE A 3 -22.03 6.77 7.41
CA ILE A 3 -20.71 7.27 6.96
C ILE A 3 -20.85 8.63 6.30
N GLN A 4 -21.95 8.86 5.57
CA GLN A 4 -22.25 10.15 4.97
C GLN A 4 -22.46 11.26 6.01
N GLN A 5 -23.09 10.96 7.14
CA GLN A 5 -23.26 11.92 8.23
C GLN A 5 -21.92 12.29 8.86
N VAL A 6 -20.99 11.30 9.00
CA VAL A 6 -19.64 11.55 9.49
C VAL A 6 -18.86 12.42 8.51
N ALA A 7 -18.95 12.13 7.22
CA ALA A 7 -18.28 12.91 6.18
C ALA A 7 -18.81 14.35 6.12
N GLN A 8 -20.12 14.55 6.25
CA GLN A 8 -20.72 15.88 6.30
C GLN A 8 -20.30 16.66 7.54
N ALA A 9 -20.27 16.02 8.71
CA ALA A 9 -19.80 16.64 9.95
C ALA A 9 -18.35 17.13 9.87
N ASN A 10 -17.50 16.41 9.11
CA ASN A 10 -16.10 16.76 8.88
C ASN A 10 -15.86 17.58 7.59
N ARG A 11 -16.92 17.96 6.87
CA ARG A 11 -16.85 18.74 5.62
C ARG A 11 -16.00 18.07 4.52
N PHE A 12 -16.05 16.74 4.42
CA PHE A 12 -15.24 15.99 3.45
C PHE A 12 -15.73 16.07 2.00
N GLY A 13 -16.91 16.68 1.77
CA GLY A 13 -17.48 16.82 0.43
C GLY A 13 -18.11 15.53 -0.07
N ALA A 14 -18.13 15.36 -1.40
CA ALA A 14 -18.75 14.20 -2.03
C ALA A 14 -17.86 12.94 -1.87
N LEU A 15 -18.51 11.78 -1.78
CA LEU A 15 -17.85 10.48 -1.86
C LEU A 15 -17.33 10.29 -3.29
N ILE A 16 -16.04 9.99 -3.42
CA ILE A 16 -15.39 9.72 -4.71
C ILE A 16 -15.43 8.23 -4.99
N ASP A 17 -14.96 7.42 -4.04
CA ASP A 17 -14.92 5.97 -4.22
C ASP A 17 -15.00 5.22 -2.89
N ARG A 18 -15.34 3.92 -2.99
CA ARG A 18 -15.41 3.00 -1.86
C ARG A 18 -14.65 1.73 -2.19
N HIS A 19 -13.67 1.41 -1.37
CA HIS A 19 -12.85 0.22 -1.50
C HIS A 19 -13.10 -0.74 -0.33
N PRO A 20 -13.89 -1.80 -0.53
CA PRO A 20 -14.04 -2.86 0.47
C PRO A 20 -12.80 -3.74 0.47
N ALA A 21 -12.47 -4.31 1.64
CA ALA A 21 -11.43 -5.33 1.70
C ALA A 21 -11.85 -6.61 0.96
N GLN A 22 -10.87 -7.31 0.39
CA GLN A 22 -11.09 -8.56 -0.32
C GLN A 22 -11.45 -9.68 0.66
N SER A 23 -12.72 -10.07 0.68
CA SER A 23 -13.19 -11.24 1.45
C SER A 23 -13.34 -12.51 0.63
N GLY A 24 -13.29 -12.41 -0.71
CA GLY A 24 -13.64 -13.47 -1.64
C GLY A 24 -12.83 -14.77 -1.44
N LEU A 25 -11.52 -14.66 -1.28
CA LEU A 25 -10.65 -15.83 -1.05
C LEU A 25 -10.98 -16.56 0.26
N TYR A 26 -11.31 -15.83 1.31
CA TYR A 26 -11.70 -16.42 2.59
C TYR A 26 -13.06 -17.11 2.51
N VAL A 27 -14.01 -16.52 1.78
CA VAL A 27 -15.33 -17.12 1.53
C VAL A 27 -15.19 -18.42 0.73
N ILE A 28 -14.38 -18.42 -0.34
CA ILE A 28 -14.09 -19.61 -1.13
C ILE A 28 -13.42 -20.67 -0.27
N GLY A 29 -12.40 -20.30 0.52
CA GLY A 29 -11.71 -21.20 1.44
C GLY A 29 -12.67 -21.85 2.45
N THR A 30 -13.62 -21.08 2.99
CA THR A 30 -14.68 -21.58 3.88
C THR A 30 -15.53 -22.64 3.18
N ILE A 31 -16.06 -22.34 1.99
CA ILE A 31 -16.94 -23.22 1.22
C ILE A 31 -16.22 -24.53 0.88
N VAL A 32 -14.99 -24.45 0.35
CA VAL A 32 -14.19 -25.62 -0.02
C VAL A 32 -13.90 -26.48 1.20
N SER A 33 -13.52 -25.87 2.32
CA SER A 33 -13.22 -26.60 3.56
C SER A 33 -14.47 -27.30 4.11
N LEU A 34 -15.64 -26.66 4.06
CA LEU A 34 -16.91 -27.29 4.49
C LEU A 34 -17.31 -28.47 3.60
N ILE A 35 -17.16 -28.33 2.28
CA ILE A 35 -17.48 -29.40 1.33
C ILE A 35 -16.56 -30.61 1.56
N LEU A 36 -15.24 -30.39 1.64
CA LEU A 36 -14.27 -31.45 1.85
C LEU A 36 -14.47 -32.14 3.21
N GLY A 37 -14.65 -31.35 4.28
CA GLY A 37 -14.94 -31.88 5.61
C GLY A 37 -16.25 -32.68 5.65
N GLY A 38 -17.29 -32.17 5.00
CA GLY A 38 -18.59 -32.88 4.90
C GLY A 38 -18.52 -34.17 4.12
N ILE A 39 -17.83 -34.22 2.98
CA ILE A 39 -17.61 -35.43 2.19
C ILE A 39 -16.87 -36.50 3.03
N LEU A 40 -15.78 -36.10 3.71
CA LEU A 40 -15.02 -37.00 4.56
C LEU A 40 -15.86 -37.53 5.72
N MET A 41 -16.70 -36.72 6.32
CA MET A 41 -17.59 -37.12 7.40
C MET A 41 -18.65 -38.11 6.92
N LEU A 42 -19.23 -37.90 5.72
CA LEU A 42 -20.14 -38.84 5.08
C LEU A 42 -19.45 -40.19 4.78
N PHE A 43 -18.23 -40.16 4.26
CA PHE A 43 -17.44 -41.37 4.04
C PHE A 43 -17.22 -42.16 5.33
N CYS A 44 -16.91 -41.47 6.44
CA CYS A 44 -16.78 -42.16 7.74
C CYS A 44 -18.08 -42.74 8.21
N SER A 45 -19.22 -42.06 8.02
CA SER A 45 -20.53 -42.52 8.50
C SER A 45 -21.06 -43.72 7.69
N VAL A 46 -20.81 -43.74 6.37
CA VAL A 46 -21.26 -44.84 5.48
C VAL A 46 -20.29 -46.00 5.48
N GLY A 47 -18.98 -45.76 5.57
CA GLY A 47 -17.97 -46.84 5.54
C GLY A 47 -17.91 -47.70 6.81
N MET A 48 -18.22 -47.14 7.99
CA MET A 48 -18.22 -47.92 9.25
C MET A 48 -19.28 -49.02 9.31
N PRO A 49 -20.53 -48.81 8.87
CA PRO A 49 -21.57 -49.85 8.97
C PRO A 49 -21.47 -50.93 7.89
N LEU A 50 -20.77 -50.73 6.77
CA LEU A 50 -20.72 -51.66 5.65
C LEU A 50 -19.70 -52.80 5.80
N GLY A 51 -18.95 -52.88 6.89
CA GLY A 51 -18.09 -53.99 7.24
C GLY A 51 -16.97 -54.34 6.25
N ASN A 52 -16.77 -53.53 5.22
CA ASN A 52 -15.81 -53.76 4.17
C ASN A 52 -14.42 -53.24 4.54
N GLY A 53 -13.70 -53.97 5.39
CA GLY A 53 -12.23 -53.88 5.43
C GLY A 53 -11.60 -52.59 5.89
N TRP A 54 -12.38 -51.60 6.39
CA TRP A 54 -11.82 -50.42 6.99
C TRP A 54 -11.12 -50.80 8.29
N THR A 55 -9.82 -50.81 8.26
CA THR A 55 -9.04 -50.99 9.48
C THR A 55 -9.36 -49.81 10.42
N LEU A 56 -9.38 -50.09 11.72
CA LEU A 56 -9.63 -49.07 12.76
C LEU A 56 -8.80 -47.80 12.53
N ASN A 57 -7.58 -47.97 12.00
CA ASN A 57 -6.67 -46.89 11.66
C ASN A 57 -7.20 -45.97 10.53
N GLY A 58 -7.83 -46.53 9.47
CA GLY A 58 -8.37 -45.73 8.36
C GLY A 58 -9.51 -44.80 8.79
N GLY A 59 -10.39 -45.28 9.69
CA GLY A 59 -11.46 -44.46 10.25
C GLY A 59 -10.94 -43.29 11.11
N ILE A 60 -9.90 -43.53 11.92
CA ILE A 60 -9.28 -42.48 12.75
C ILE A 60 -8.64 -41.40 11.89
N TYR A 61 -7.92 -41.80 10.83
CA TYR A 61 -7.31 -40.80 9.92
C TYR A 61 -8.37 -39.96 9.18
N ALA A 62 -9.45 -40.56 8.72
CA ALA A 62 -10.53 -39.84 8.06
C ALA A 62 -11.26 -38.89 9.02
N LEU A 63 -11.48 -39.28 10.27
CA LEU A 63 -12.02 -38.38 11.31
C LEU A 63 -11.06 -37.23 11.63
N ALA A 64 -9.77 -37.51 11.80
CA ALA A 64 -8.77 -36.47 12.05
C ALA A 64 -8.72 -35.47 10.89
N LEU A 65 -8.77 -35.96 9.64
CA LEU A 65 -8.77 -35.10 8.46
C LEU A 65 -10.05 -34.24 8.33
N SER A 66 -11.23 -34.84 8.65
CA SER A 66 -12.48 -34.08 8.65
C SER A 66 -12.48 -32.97 9.71
N LEU A 67 -11.94 -33.26 10.90
CA LEU A 67 -11.78 -32.26 11.96
C LEU A 67 -10.85 -31.13 11.54
N PHE A 68 -9.75 -31.44 10.86
CA PHE A 68 -8.85 -30.46 10.30
C PHE A 68 -9.57 -29.51 9.34
N PHE A 69 -10.40 -30.03 8.41
CA PHE A 69 -11.16 -29.15 7.49
C PHE A 69 -12.22 -28.33 8.20
N LEU A 70 -12.84 -28.83 9.27
CA LEU A 70 -13.79 -28.05 10.06
C LEU A 70 -13.08 -26.89 10.79
N ILE A 71 -11.90 -27.13 11.34
CA ILE A 71 -11.08 -26.07 11.97
C ILE A 71 -10.66 -25.04 10.91
N ALA A 72 -10.23 -25.50 9.73
CA ALA A 72 -9.89 -24.61 8.61
C ALA A 72 -11.10 -23.78 8.16
N ALA A 73 -12.28 -24.37 8.04
CA ALA A 73 -13.52 -23.67 7.71
C ALA A 73 -13.86 -22.60 8.75
N CYS A 74 -13.71 -22.90 10.03
CA CYS A 74 -13.91 -21.96 11.11
C CYS A 74 -12.93 -20.76 11.01
N TYR A 75 -11.65 -21.06 10.78
CA TYR A 75 -10.62 -20.04 10.59
C TYR A 75 -10.93 -19.11 9.40
N PHE A 76 -11.22 -19.69 8.22
CA PHE A 76 -11.57 -18.89 7.04
C PHE A 76 -12.87 -18.09 7.22
N SER A 77 -13.86 -18.62 7.95
CA SER A 77 -15.08 -17.90 8.26
C SER A 77 -14.81 -16.68 9.13
N VAL A 78 -13.99 -16.81 10.16
CA VAL A 78 -13.59 -15.68 11.01
C VAL A 78 -12.86 -14.62 10.19
N MET A 79 -11.92 -15.03 9.33
CA MET A 79 -11.19 -14.13 8.45
C MET A 79 -12.11 -13.45 7.42
N ALA A 80 -13.10 -14.14 6.87
CA ALA A 80 -14.09 -13.56 5.96
C ALA A 80 -14.93 -12.47 6.66
N ILE A 81 -15.43 -12.76 7.85
CA ILE A 81 -16.20 -11.80 8.66
C ILE A 81 -15.34 -10.60 9.02
N ALA A 82 -14.07 -10.82 9.38
CA ALA A 82 -13.11 -9.77 9.65
C ALA A 82 -12.91 -8.85 8.44
N ALA A 83 -12.71 -9.43 7.26
CA ALA A 83 -12.53 -8.66 6.02
C ALA A 83 -13.77 -7.84 5.64
N LEU A 84 -14.99 -8.37 5.84
CA LEU A 84 -16.23 -7.65 5.56
C LEU A 84 -16.39 -6.37 6.42
N GLY A 85 -15.76 -6.33 7.60
CA GLY A 85 -15.76 -5.17 8.50
C GLY A 85 -14.81 -4.06 8.08
N ILE A 86 -13.93 -4.29 7.08
CA ILE A 86 -12.92 -3.33 6.67
C ILE A 86 -13.34 -2.65 5.37
N ASN A 87 -13.43 -1.33 5.40
CA ASN A 87 -13.77 -0.51 4.24
C ASN A 87 -12.97 0.80 4.26
N LEU A 88 -12.52 1.23 3.10
CA LEU A 88 -11.93 2.54 2.89
C LEU A 88 -12.87 3.38 2.02
N TYR A 89 -13.19 4.57 2.47
CA TYR A 89 -14.01 5.55 1.76
C TYR A 89 -13.15 6.76 1.45
N LEU A 90 -13.05 7.12 0.17
CA LEU A 90 -12.34 8.29 -0.31
C LEU A 90 -13.35 9.40 -0.60
N PHE A 91 -13.13 10.57 -0.01
CA PHE A 91 -13.92 11.78 -0.22
C PHE A 91 -13.05 12.87 -0.85
N GLN A 92 -13.65 13.98 -1.25
CA GLN A 92 -12.91 15.10 -1.87
C GLN A 92 -11.86 15.74 -0.94
N HIS A 93 -12.08 15.73 0.38
CA HIS A 93 -11.20 16.44 1.33
C HIS A 93 -10.67 15.54 2.45
N GLY A 94 -10.86 14.24 2.37
CA GLY A 94 -10.37 13.31 3.37
C GLY A 94 -10.75 11.88 3.08
N LEU A 95 -10.31 10.98 3.93
CA LEU A 95 -10.63 9.57 3.88
C LEU A 95 -11.22 9.07 5.21
N ILE A 96 -12.06 8.05 5.13
CA ILE A 96 -12.60 7.35 6.30
C ILE A 96 -12.25 5.88 6.17
N TYR A 97 -11.43 5.39 7.08
CA TYR A 97 -11.10 3.99 7.21
C TYR A 97 -11.92 3.35 8.31
N CYS A 98 -12.69 2.33 7.96
CA CYS A 98 -13.50 1.55 8.88
C CYS A 98 -12.85 0.18 9.11
N SER A 99 -12.68 -0.22 10.36
CA SER A 99 -12.17 -1.55 10.73
C SER A 99 -12.79 -1.98 12.05
N PHE A 100 -13.49 -3.12 12.06
CA PHE A 100 -14.11 -3.71 13.27
C PHE A 100 -14.93 -2.71 14.10
N GLY A 101 -15.74 -1.87 13.45
CA GLY A 101 -16.57 -0.88 14.13
C GLY A 101 -15.82 0.38 14.59
N LYS A 102 -14.50 0.39 14.51
CA LYS A 102 -13.69 1.59 14.69
C LYS A 102 -13.61 2.37 13.39
N ARG A 103 -13.64 3.68 13.50
CA ARG A 103 -13.54 4.59 12.35
C ARG A 103 -12.34 5.50 12.58
N ARG A 104 -11.48 5.60 11.57
CA ARG A 104 -10.42 6.60 11.50
C ARG A 104 -10.82 7.60 10.43
N ILE A 105 -10.86 8.85 10.83
CA ILE A 105 -11.24 9.98 9.98
C ILE A 105 -9.98 10.77 9.77
N ILE A 106 -9.52 10.87 8.53
CA ILE A 106 -8.24 11.52 8.19
C ILE A 106 -8.51 12.58 7.12
N PRO A 107 -8.50 13.87 7.48
CA PRO A 107 -8.48 14.96 6.51
C PRO A 107 -7.17 14.91 5.70
N TYR A 108 -7.23 15.19 4.40
CA TYR A 108 -6.00 15.19 3.58
C TYR A 108 -5.00 16.26 4.01
N ASP A 109 -5.46 17.34 4.63
CA ASP A 109 -4.60 18.41 5.14
C ASP A 109 -3.77 17.99 6.37
N GLU A 110 -4.19 16.95 7.08
CA GLU A 110 -3.46 16.37 8.21
C GLU A 110 -2.43 15.33 7.78
N ILE A 111 -2.44 14.87 6.53
CA ILE A 111 -1.46 13.94 6.03
C ILE A 111 -0.12 14.65 5.85
N THR A 112 0.91 14.15 6.52
CA THR A 112 2.27 14.69 6.45
C THR A 112 3.18 13.85 5.57
N VAL A 113 2.99 12.51 5.61
CA VAL A 113 3.85 11.57 4.88
C VAL A 113 3.04 10.43 4.28
N ILE A 114 3.35 10.09 3.04
CA ILE A 114 2.88 8.88 2.36
C ILE A 114 4.11 8.08 1.93
N TRP A 115 4.25 6.88 2.50
CA TRP A 115 5.25 5.91 2.07
C TRP A 115 4.63 4.93 1.09
N GLN A 116 5.36 4.60 0.04
CA GLN A 116 5.00 3.56 -0.93
C GLN A 116 6.06 2.47 -0.91
N GLY A 117 5.64 1.21 -0.83
CA GLY A 117 6.53 0.05 -0.84
C GLY A 117 6.70 -0.60 0.53
N GLN A 118 7.73 -1.42 0.68
CA GLN A 118 8.02 -2.12 1.92
C GLN A 118 8.48 -1.12 2.98
N VAL A 119 7.71 -0.95 4.03
CA VAL A 119 8.23 -0.31 5.24
C VAL A 119 9.18 -1.33 5.87
N PRO A 120 10.44 -0.96 6.15
CA PRO A 120 11.33 -1.82 6.93
C PRO A 120 10.62 -2.15 8.25
N SER A 121 10.14 -3.36 8.38
CA SER A 121 9.65 -3.85 9.66
C SER A 121 10.87 -4.12 10.51
N GLU A 122 11.01 -3.44 11.62
CA GLU A 122 12.08 -3.68 12.61
C GLU A 122 12.10 -5.11 13.16
N GLN A 123 11.19 -5.98 12.72
CA GLN A 123 10.97 -7.29 13.36
C GLN A 123 11.18 -8.54 12.49
N HIS A 124 11.39 -8.46 11.16
CA HIS A 124 11.60 -9.70 10.36
C HIS A 124 12.55 -9.48 9.19
N GLU A 125 13.82 -9.80 9.41
CA GLU A 125 14.89 -9.78 8.41
C GLU A 125 14.88 -10.97 7.42
N GLU A 126 14.00 -11.96 7.55
CA GLU A 126 14.22 -13.25 6.87
C GLU A 126 13.40 -13.54 5.61
N ASN A 127 12.43 -12.72 5.22
CA ASN A 127 11.75 -12.89 3.92
C ASN A 127 11.15 -11.57 3.42
N PRO A 128 11.78 -10.88 2.47
CA PRO A 128 11.18 -9.75 1.78
C PRO A 128 10.19 -10.28 0.73
N THR A 129 9.03 -10.74 1.15
CA THR A 129 7.89 -10.79 0.23
C THR A 129 7.58 -9.34 -0.11
N SER A 130 7.77 -8.97 -1.37
CA SER A 130 7.55 -7.63 -1.91
C SER A 130 6.05 -7.28 -1.91
N GLU A 131 5.48 -7.16 -0.73
CA GLU A 131 4.09 -6.76 -0.57
C GLU A 131 4.01 -5.25 -0.75
N GLU A 132 3.33 -4.80 -1.78
CA GLU A 132 2.99 -3.40 -1.94
C GLU A 132 2.15 -2.93 -0.75
N ARG A 133 2.60 -1.87 -0.11
CA ARG A 133 1.93 -1.23 1.02
C ARG A 133 2.03 0.28 0.89
N TYR A 134 0.99 0.96 1.32
CA TYR A 134 1.03 2.40 1.54
C TYR A 134 0.89 2.65 3.04
N VAL A 135 1.75 3.50 3.58
CA VAL A 135 1.66 3.97 4.96
C VAL A 135 1.42 5.46 4.94
N ILE A 136 0.31 5.88 5.51
CA ILE A 136 -0.08 7.27 5.63
C ILE A 136 0.19 7.69 7.06
N GLU A 137 0.99 8.74 7.25
CA GLU A 137 1.26 9.34 8.55
C GLU A 137 0.58 10.71 8.63
N THR A 138 -0.07 10.96 9.74
CA THR A 138 -0.73 12.24 10.02
C THR A 138 0.14 13.12 10.92
N ALA A 139 -0.21 14.39 11.02
CA ALA A 139 0.49 15.36 11.87
C ALA A 139 0.50 14.96 13.35
N ASP A 140 -0.51 14.22 13.82
CA ASP A 140 -0.60 13.72 15.19
C ASP A 140 0.27 12.48 15.43
N GLY A 141 0.96 11.97 14.41
CA GLY A 141 1.79 10.78 14.46
C GLY A 141 1.01 9.47 14.30
N ASP A 142 -0.28 9.53 14.01
CA ASP A 142 -1.08 8.35 13.69
C ASP A 142 -0.64 7.76 12.36
N ARG A 143 -0.60 6.41 12.30
CA ARG A 143 -0.24 5.65 11.08
C ARG A 143 -1.41 4.81 10.60
N LEU A 144 -1.76 4.94 9.33
CA LEU A 144 -2.69 4.07 8.63
C LEU A 144 -1.93 3.25 7.59
N ILE A 145 -2.01 1.91 7.71
CA ILE A 145 -1.37 0.99 6.77
C ILE A 145 -2.43 0.43 5.84
N LEU A 146 -2.26 0.66 4.55
CA LEU A 146 -3.07 0.09 3.48
C LEU A 146 -2.23 -1.01 2.81
N GLY A 147 -2.71 -2.24 2.83
CA GLY A 147 -2.01 -3.41 2.29
C GLY A 147 -2.86 -4.15 1.26
N GLN A 148 -2.42 -5.35 0.88
CA GLN A 148 -3.02 -6.21 -0.15
C GLN A 148 -4.47 -6.64 0.14
N MET A 149 -5.01 -6.30 1.32
CA MET A 149 -6.42 -6.54 1.61
C MET A 149 -7.37 -5.76 0.68
N PHE A 150 -6.87 -4.73 -0.01
CA PHE A 150 -7.63 -3.96 -1.00
C PHE A 150 -7.27 -4.40 -2.42
N ALA A 151 -8.28 -4.78 -3.23
CA ALA A 151 -8.08 -5.25 -4.61
C ALA A 151 -7.34 -4.23 -5.48
N ASN A 152 -7.64 -2.95 -5.28
CA ASN A 152 -7.15 -1.85 -6.11
C ASN A 152 -6.17 -0.98 -5.31
N LEU A 153 -5.26 -1.60 -4.56
CA LEU A 153 -4.33 -0.89 -3.67
C LEU A 153 -3.51 0.17 -4.41
N GLN A 154 -3.01 -0.16 -5.61
CA GLN A 154 -2.25 0.77 -6.43
C GLN A 154 -3.09 1.99 -6.81
N GLN A 155 -4.31 1.78 -7.29
CA GLN A 155 -5.22 2.88 -7.66
C GLN A 155 -5.54 3.79 -6.47
N ILE A 156 -5.72 3.20 -5.28
CA ILE A 156 -5.89 3.96 -4.03
C ILE A 156 -4.66 4.79 -3.74
N GLY A 157 -3.48 4.17 -3.84
CA GLY A 157 -2.20 4.84 -3.57
C GLY A 157 -1.93 5.99 -4.53
N ASP A 158 -2.15 5.77 -5.83
CA ASP A 158 -1.97 6.79 -6.87
C ASP A 158 -2.90 7.99 -6.64
N TYR A 159 -4.16 7.73 -6.32
CA TYR A 159 -5.12 8.79 -5.98
C TYR A 159 -4.66 9.60 -4.76
N LEU A 160 -4.26 8.92 -3.69
CA LEU A 160 -3.79 9.58 -2.47
C LEU A 160 -2.52 10.40 -2.71
N GLN A 161 -1.57 9.88 -3.49
CA GLN A 161 -0.37 10.61 -3.86
C GLN A 161 -0.69 11.84 -4.74
N GLN A 162 -1.58 11.68 -5.72
CA GLN A 162 -1.99 12.79 -6.57
C GLN A 162 -2.66 13.91 -5.76
N GLU A 163 -3.56 13.56 -4.86
CA GLU A 163 -4.23 14.53 -3.99
C GLU A 163 -3.25 15.22 -3.04
N PHE A 164 -2.31 14.46 -2.48
CA PHE A 164 -1.24 14.98 -1.63
C PHE A 164 -0.34 15.96 -2.39
N VAL A 165 0.09 15.59 -3.60
CA VAL A 165 0.89 16.46 -4.47
C VAL A 165 0.15 17.74 -4.79
N HIS A 166 -1.13 17.65 -5.18
CA HIS A 166 -1.94 18.81 -5.51
C HIS A 166 -2.00 19.84 -4.37
N ARG A 167 -2.07 19.40 -3.13
CA ARG A 167 -2.16 20.25 -1.95
C ARG A 167 -0.79 20.78 -1.48
N GLN A 168 0.23 19.94 -1.52
CA GLN A 168 1.53 20.25 -0.94
C GLN A 168 2.51 20.95 -1.92
N LEU A 169 2.40 20.65 -3.22
CA LEU A 169 3.33 21.18 -4.22
C LEU A 169 3.45 22.69 -4.22
N PRO A 170 2.35 23.50 -4.13
CA PRO A 170 2.47 24.96 -4.11
C PRO A 170 3.30 25.48 -2.92
N GLN A 171 3.13 24.85 -1.74
CA GLN A 171 3.85 25.23 -0.53
C GLN A 171 5.33 24.86 -0.63
N VAL A 172 5.61 23.66 -1.15
CA VAL A 172 6.97 23.16 -1.36
C VAL A 172 7.72 23.98 -2.42
N LEU A 173 7.06 24.36 -3.51
CA LEU A 173 7.61 25.25 -4.52
C LEU A 173 7.94 26.64 -3.96
N ASN A 174 7.08 27.19 -3.12
CA ASN A 174 7.36 28.44 -2.43
C ASN A 174 8.59 28.31 -1.51
N ALA A 175 8.66 27.26 -0.69
CA ALA A 175 9.81 27.01 0.16
C ALA A 175 11.11 26.88 -0.66
N TYR A 176 11.07 26.15 -1.79
CA TYR A 176 12.19 26.04 -2.73
C TYR A 176 12.62 27.38 -3.31
N ARG A 177 11.65 28.21 -3.75
CA ARG A 177 11.92 29.56 -4.27
C ARG A 177 12.53 30.50 -3.21
N TRP A 178 12.21 30.30 -1.94
CA TRP A 178 12.85 31.00 -0.82
C TRP A 178 14.23 30.43 -0.45
N GLY A 179 14.74 29.43 -1.17
CA GLY A 179 16.04 28.84 -0.92
C GLY A 179 16.08 27.85 0.26
N ARG A 180 14.93 27.44 0.76
CA ARG A 180 14.86 26.41 1.80
C ARG A 180 15.16 25.02 1.20
N SER A 181 15.90 24.20 1.92
CA SER A 181 16.10 22.80 1.57
C SER A 181 14.88 21.97 1.97
N ILE A 182 14.45 21.08 1.09
CA ILE A 182 13.28 20.23 1.27
C ILE A 182 13.76 18.80 1.38
N HIS A 183 13.37 18.10 2.45
CA HIS A 183 13.85 16.79 2.79
C HIS A 183 12.85 15.69 2.37
N PHE A 184 13.37 14.67 1.71
CA PHE A 184 12.64 13.46 1.30
C PHE A 184 13.43 12.22 1.75
N GLY A 185 13.47 11.95 3.04
CA GLY A 185 14.22 10.85 3.62
C GLY A 185 15.71 10.96 3.32
N LEU A 186 16.22 10.10 2.43
CA LEU A 186 17.64 10.08 2.03
C LEU A 186 18.05 11.27 1.14
N PHE A 187 17.08 12.00 0.59
CA PHE A 187 17.32 13.11 -0.32
C PHE A 187 16.98 14.45 0.30
N SER A 188 17.74 15.47 -0.08
CA SER A 188 17.40 16.85 0.19
C SER A 188 17.53 17.67 -1.09
N ILE A 189 16.46 18.37 -1.46
CA ILE A 189 16.40 19.22 -2.65
C ILE A 189 16.69 20.67 -2.25
N SER A 190 17.68 21.29 -2.89
CA SER A 190 18.05 22.67 -2.71
C SER A 190 18.19 23.38 -4.05
N ARG A 191 18.43 24.70 -4.04
CA ARG A 191 18.69 25.47 -5.28
C ARG A 191 19.96 25.02 -6.01
N THR A 192 20.93 24.47 -5.29
CA THR A 192 22.22 24.03 -5.84
C THR A 192 22.14 22.65 -6.46
N GLY A 193 21.29 21.78 -5.96
CA GLY A 193 21.21 20.39 -6.44
C GLY A 193 20.44 19.49 -5.50
N LEU A 194 20.53 18.20 -5.81
CA LEU A 194 20.05 17.10 -5.02
C LEU A 194 21.18 16.62 -4.10
N THR A 195 20.98 16.75 -2.80
CA THR A 195 21.91 16.25 -1.79
C THR A 195 21.52 14.82 -1.38
N THR A 196 22.48 13.95 -1.34
CA THR A 196 22.36 12.55 -0.92
C THR A 196 23.36 12.26 0.19
N THR A 197 23.32 11.07 0.77
CA THR A 197 24.36 10.60 1.72
C THR A 197 25.74 10.52 1.09
N SER A 198 25.83 10.38 -0.24
CA SER A 198 27.08 10.23 -0.99
C SER A 198 27.62 11.55 -1.54
N GLY A 199 26.87 12.65 -1.46
CA GLY A 199 27.29 13.98 -1.95
C GLY A 199 26.16 14.79 -2.55
N ILE A 200 26.55 15.87 -3.23
CA ILE A 200 25.62 16.79 -3.90
C ILE A 200 25.71 16.56 -5.41
N LEU A 201 24.57 16.24 -6.01
CA LEU A 201 24.40 16.20 -7.46
C LEU A 201 23.83 17.55 -7.91
N ALA A 202 24.65 18.33 -8.61
CA ALA A 202 24.20 19.62 -9.13
C ALA A 202 23.10 19.44 -10.18
N TRP A 203 22.13 20.36 -10.23
CA TRP A 203 21.08 20.31 -11.26
C TRP A 203 21.62 20.39 -12.68
N THR A 204 22.80 21.01 -12.88
CA THR A 204 23.50 21.06 -14.17
C THR A 204 23.98 19.72 -14.64
N ASP A 205 24.23 18.80 -13.72
CA ASP A 205 24.77 17.48 -14.01
C ASP A 205 23.69 16.41 -14.16
N LEU A 206 22.46 16.73 -13.74
CA LEU A 206 21.29 15.85 -13.83
C LEU A 206 20.52 16.11 -15.11
N LYS A 207 20.40 15.08 -15.96
CA LYS A 207 19.64 15.13 -17.21
C LYS A 207 18.20 14.58 -17.04
N ALA A 208 18.06 13.47 -16.35
CA ALA A 208 16.78 12.80 -16.18
C ALA A 208 16.75 11.97 -14.90
N VAL A 209 15.53 11.77 -14.38
CA VAL A 209 15.24 10.81 -13.33
C VAL A 209 14.23 9.83 -13.89
N THR A 210 14.52 8.55 -13.82
CA THR A 210 13.62 7.48 -14.29
C THR A 210 13.25 6.60 -13.12
N LEU A 211 12.01 6.11 -13.13
CA LEU A 211 11.50 5.13 -12.18
C LEU A 211 11.26 3.82 -12.92
N GLN A 212 11.98 2.77 -12.57
CA GLN A 212 11.81 1.44 -13.15
C GLN A 212 11.83 0.39 -12.02
N ASN A 213 10.87 -0.51 -12.04
CA ASN A 213 10.76 -1.61 -11.06
C ASN A 213 10.87 -1.16 -9.59
N GLY A 214 10.25 -0.03 -9.25
CA GLY A 214 10.30 0.51 -7.89
C GLY A 214 11.66 1.10 -7.47
N MET A 215 12.56 1.33 -8.43
CA MET A 215 13.88 1.93 -8.21
C MET A 215 14.03 3.23 -8.96
N PHE A 216 14.55 4.25 -8.30
CA PHE A 216 14.98 5.49 -8.95
C PHE A 216 16.37 5.32 -9.53
N SER A 217 16.50 5.70 -10.81
CA SER A 217 17.77 5.82 -11.50
C SER A 217 17.96 7.26 -11.96
N PHE A 218 19.11 7.82 -11.66
CA PHE A 218 19.45 9.19 -12.02
C PHE A 218 20.44 9.16 -13.20
N MET A 219 20.14 9.91 -14.25
CA MET A 219 20.97 9.99 -15.44
C MET A 219 21.69 11.33 -15.49
N GLY A 220 22.99 11.27 -15.57
CA GLY A 220 23.85 12.45 -15.73
C GLY A 220 23.90 12.97 -17.17
N ASN A 221 24.37 14.21 -17.37
CA ASN A 221 24.53 14.85 -18.68
C ASN A 221 25.47 14.11 -19.63
N THR A 222 26.36 13.27 -19.11
CA THR A 222 27.25 12.40 -19.89
C THR A 222 26.53 11.19 -20.51
N GLY A 223 25.22 11.05 -20.25
CA GLY A 223 24.42 9.90 -20.70
C GLY A 223 24.70 8.60 -19.93
N ARG A 224 25.55 8.65 -18.90
CA ARG A 224 25.82 7.50 -18.03
C ARG A 224 24.83 7.51 -16.86
N SER A 225 24.30 6.33 -16.56
CA SER A 225 23.54 6.12 -15.32
C SER A 225 24.46 6.36 -14.13
N LEU A 226 23.96 7.10 -13.15
CA LEU A 226 24.63 7.29 -11.88
C LEU A 226 24.27 6.10 -10.98
N GLU A 227 24.89 4.95 -11.22
CA GLU A 227 24.58 3.66 -10.54
C GLU A 227 24.61 3.77 -9.01
N TRP A 228 25.44 4.67 -8.47
CA TRP A 228 25.52 4.95 -7.04
C TRP A 228 24.28 5.66 -6.46
N LEU A 229 23.35 6.08 -7.29
CA LEU A 229 22.09 6.73 -6.92
C LEU A 229 20.84 5.87 -7.15
N ASN A 230 21.02 4.57 -7.36
CA ASN A 230 19.86 3.66 -7.43
C ASN A 230 19.22 3.50 -6.04
N VAL A 231 18.04 4.07 -5.85
CA VAL A 231 17.37 4.09 -4.56
C VAL A 231 15.95 3.55 -4.71
N SER A 232 15.57 2.63 -3.81
CA SER A 232 14.21 2.13 -3.75
C SER A 232 13.21 3.23 -3.37
N ILE A 233 12.05 3.24 -4.01
CA ILE A 233 10.94 4.14 -3.66
C ILE A 233 10.51 3.99 -2.21
N ALA A 234 10.68 2.80 -1.64
CA ALA A 234 10.35 2.52 -0.24
C ALA A 234 11.13 3.39 0.76
N ASN A 235 12.29 3.91 0.36
CA ASN A 235 13.15 4.74 1.19
C ASN A 235 12.89 6.25 1.01
N ILE A 236 11.93 6.62 0.17
CA ILE A 236 11.62 8.01 -0.14
C ILE A 236 10.18 8.31 0.30
N PRO A 237 9.99 9.15 1.31
CA PRO A 237 8.67 9.62 1.67
C PRO A 237 8.12 10.55 0.58
N ASN A 238 6.82 10.53 0.38
CA ASN A 238 6.14 11.44 -0.55
C ASN A 238 6.71 11.39 -1.98
N VAL A 239 6.90 10.17 -2.51
CA VAL A 239 7.51 9.93 -3.82
C VAL A 239 6.92 10.79 -4.94
N GLY A 240 5.58 10.90 -4.99
CA GLY A 240 4.89 11.73 -5.98
C GLY A 240 5.29 13.21 -5.88
N LEU A 241 5.38 13.74 -4.66
CA LEU A 241 5.80 15.12 -4.42
C LEU A 241 7.27 15.35 -4.78
N PHE A 242 8.14 14.40 -4.46
CA PHE A 242 9.54 14.42 -4.86
C PHE A 242 9.67 14.50 -6.38
N LEU A 243 9.00 13.62 -7.12
CA LEU A 243 9.02 13.62 -8.59
C LEU A 243 8.47 14.91 -9.19
N ALA A 244 7.33 15.38 -8.71
CA ALA A 244 6.72 16.62 -9.19
C ALA A 244 7.65 17.84 -8.99
N LEU A 245 8.33 17.90 -7.84
CA LEU A 245 9.29 18.97 -7.56
C LEU A 245 10.51 18.89 -8.47
N VAL A 246 11.13 17.71 -8.61
CA VAL A 246 12.29 17.51 -9.50
C VAL A 246 11.92 17.84 -10.95
N GLN A 247 10.78 17.38 -11.43
CA GLN A 247 10.29 17.67 -12.77
C GLN A 247 10.10 19.15 -12.99
N HIS A 248 9.49 19.87 -12.05
CA HIS A 248 9.32 21.33 -12.11
C HIS A 248 10.67 22.07 -12.21
N ILE A 249 11.65 21.64 -11.39
CA ILE A 249 13.00 22.23 -11.39
C ILE A 249 13.69 22.04 -12.74
N LEU A 250 13.67 20.82 -13.27
CA LEU A 250 14.31 20.50 -14.55
C LEU A 250 13.64 21.24 -15.72
N GLN A 251 12.30 21.27 -15.77
CA GLN A 251 11.56 22.02 -16.79
C GLN A 251 11.81 23.53 -16.73
N SER A 252 11.90 24.10 -15.52
CA SER A 252 12.11 25.52 -15.34
C SER A 252 13.53 25.99 -15.72
N ARG A 253 14.49 25.07 -15.82
CA ARG A 253 15.89 25.40 -16.09
C ARG A 253 16.26 25.41 -17.55
N GLU A 254 15.55 24.65 -18.35
CA GLU A 254 15.92 24.63 -19.76
C GLU A 254 14.81 24.10 -20.63
N GLY A 255 13.89 24.30 -21.03
CA GLY A 255 13.19 23.62 -22.12
C GLY A 255 13.66 22.16 -22.47
N ALA A 256 14.36 21.53 -21.54
CA ALA A 256 14.90 20.18 -21.64
C ALA A 256 13.81 19.19 -21.25
N GLY A 257 13.09 18.67 -22.27
CA GLY A 257 12.03 17.69 -22.11
C GLY A 257 12.49 16.47 -21.31
N MET A 258 11.90 16.28 -20.12
CA MET A 258 11.95 15.03 -19.40
C MET A 258 11.04 14.05 -20.12
N VAL A 259 11.60 13.02 -20.71
CA VAL A 259 10.83 11.89 -21.21
C VAL A 259 10.59 10.96 -20.01
N VAL A 260 9.43 11.07 -19.40
CA VAL A 260 8.93 10.02 -18.50
C VAL A 260 8.40 8.92 -19.43
N SER A 261 9.18 7.88 -19.65
CA SER A 261 8.69 6.68 -20.31
C SER A 261 8.14 5.74 -19.24
N ASP A 262 6.82 5.78 -19.05
CA ASP A 262 6.09 4.68 -18.44
C ASP A 262 6.10 3.50 -19.42
N THR A 263 6.81 2.46 -19.08
CA THR A 263 6.70 1.14 -19.72
C THR A 263 6.46 0.07 -18.68
#